data_2387a80ef675d64d2664055c8c955d2d
#
_entry.id   2387a80ef675d64d2664055c8c955d2d
#
_cell.length_a   1.000
_cell.length_b   1.000
_cell.length_c   1.000
_cell.angle_alpha   90.00
_cell.angle_beta   90.00
_cell.angle_gamma   90.00
#
_symmetry.space_group_name_H-M   'P 1'
#
loop_
_entity.id
_entity.type
_entity.pdbx_description
1 polymer ?
#
loop_
_entity_poly.entity_id
_entity_poly.type
_entity_poly.pdbx_seq_one_letter_code
_entity_poly.pdbx_strand_id
1 'polypeptide(L)'
;MKHVLNVPMRLMSEANTHQHWRKKYERNKRQQKAVRLVWLSQRPTVRIPCQVSLTRSGPRLLDSDNLAYAFKSIRDELGGLIIPGLAAGRADGEGMGIEWLYKQEKGLYGIRIEIEHE
;
A
#
# COMPACT_ATOMS: atom_id res chain seq x y z
N MET A 1 7.83 14.50 -10.74
CA MET A 1 7.32 13.37 -11.55
C MET A 1 6.35 12.55 -10.73
N LYS A 2 5.25 12.15 -11.31
CA LYS A 2 4.20 11.39 -10.60
C LYS A 2 3.90 10.09 -11.32
N HIS A 3 3.85 9.01 -10.56
CA HIS A 3 3.44 7.69 -11.04
C HIS A 3 2.12 7.30 -10.37
N VAL A 4 1.20 6.74 -11.13
CA VAL A 4 -0.09 6.27 -10.62
C VAL A 4 -0.25 4.79 -10.95
N LEU A 5 -0.46 3.98 -9.90
CA LEU A 5 -0.72 2.55 -10.05
C LEU A 5 -2.12 2.27 -9.49
N ASN A 6 -2.96 1.64 -10.31
CA ASN A 6 -4.29 1.21 -9.89
C ASN A 6 -4.27 -0.31 -9.72
N VAL A 7 -4.63 -0.78 -8.53
CA VAL A 7 -4.63 -2.21 -8.21
C VAL A 7 -6.05 -2.62 -7.84
N PRO A 8 -6.69 -3.47 -8.65
CA PRO A 8 -8.04 -3.96 -8.32
C PRO A 8 -7.95 -4.93 -7.16
N MET A 9 -8.40 -4.48 -5.98
CA MET A 9 -8.47 -5.35 -4.81
C MET A 9 -9.46 -4.79 -3.79
N ARG A 10 -10.01 -5.66 -2.97
CA ARG A 10 -10.82 -5.29 -1.82
C ARG A 10 -9.90 -5.20 -0.60
N LEU A 11 -9.64 -3.97 -0.15
CA LEU A 11 -8.88 -3.75 1.07
C LEU A 11 -9.85 -3.72 2.25
N MET A 12 -9.69 -4.65 3.17
CA MET A 12 -10.56 -4.81 4.34
C MET A 12 -9.89 -4.26 5.59
N SER A 13 -10.72 -3.86 6.57
CA SER A 13 -10.21 -3.50 7.89
C SER A 13 -9.63 -4.75 8.57
N GLU A 14 -8.42 -4.62 9.06
CA GLU A 14 -7.74 -5.67 9.83
C GLU A 14 -8.18 -5.68 11.30
N ALA A 15 -8.62 -4.53 11.81
CA ALA A 15 -8.84 -4.33 13.24
C ALA A 15 -10.01 -5.14 13.80
N ASN A 16 -11.03 -5.42 12.96
CA ASN A 16 -12.25 -6.10 13.38
C ASN A 16 -12.33 -7.55 12.91
N THR A 17 -11.22 -8.12 12.43
CA THR A 17 -11.20 -9.49 11.94
C THR A 17 -10.57 -10.40 12.98
N HIS A 18 -11.38 -11.34 13.52
CA HIS A 18 -10.90 -12.40 14.40
C HIS A 18 -10.48 -13.61 13.57
N GLN A 19 -9.63 -13.36 12.56
CA GLN A 19 -9.20 -14.41 11.66
C GLN A 19 -7.98 -15.14 12.21
N HIS A 20 -7.90 -16.42 11.91
CA HIS A 20 -6.71 -17.21 12.17
C HIS A 20 -5.51 -16.58 11.46
N TRP A 21 -4.32 -16.64 12.08
CA TRP A 21 -3.12 -16.00 11.54
C TRP A 21 -2.76 -16.47 10.12
N ARG A 22 -3.09 -17.72 9.75
CA ARG A 22 -2.85 -18.24 8.39
C ARG A 22 -3.65 -17.49 7.35
N LYS A 23 -4.93 -17.23 7.62
CA LYS A 23 -5.80 -16.48 6.70
C LYS A 23 -5.30 -15.05 6.50
N LYS A 24 -4.87 -14.42 7.58
CA LYS A 24 -4.29 -13.09 7.53
C LYS A 24 -3.00 -13.09 6.73
N TYR A 25 -2.12 -14.06 6.97
CA TYR A 25 -0.86 -14.20 6.25
C TYR A 25 -1.10 -14.40 4.75
N GLU A 26 -2.00 -15.30 4.38
CA GLU A 26 -2.32 -15.57 2.97
C GLU A 26 -2.92 -14.34 2.29
N ARG A 27 -3.80 -13.62 2.98
CA ARG A 27 -4.37 -12.38 2.46
C ARG A 27 -3.28 -11.33 2.22
N ASN A 28 -2.39 -11.14 3.17
CA ASN A 28 -1.29 -10.21 3.03
C ASN A 28 -0.39 -10.57 1.86
N LYS A 29 -0.10 -11.85 1.67
CA LYS A 29 0.69 -12.32 0.54
C LYS A 29 0.01 -12.07 -0.80
N ARG A 30 -1.32 -12.27 -0.88
CA ARG A 30 -2.08 -11.96 -2.09
C ARG A 30 -2.07 -10.47 -2.41
N GLN A 31 -2.23 -9.63 -1.39
CA GLN A 31 -2.19 -8.18 -1.55
C GLN A 31 -0.82 -7.72 -2.04
N GLN A 32 0.24 -8.23 -1.44
CA GLN A 32 1.60 -7.90 -1.83
C GLN A 32 1.92 -8.35 -3.26
N LYS A 33 1.46 -9.54 -3.62
CA LYS A 33 1.64 -10.04 -4.98
C LYS A 33 0.91 -9.17 -6.01
N ALA A 34 -0.32 -8.76 -5.71
CA ALA A 34 -1.09 -7.91 -6.62
C ALA A 34 -0.39 -6.58 -6.87
N VAL A 35 0.12 -5.95 -5.82
CA VAL A 35 0.89 -4.71 -5.92
C VAL A 35 2.16 -4.91 -6.74
N ARG A 36 2.89 -5.97 -6.46
CA ARG A 36 4.14 -6.28 -7.16
C ARG A 36 3.92 -6.50 -8.65
N LEU A 37 2.84 -7.21 -9.03
CA LEU A 37 2.54 -7.46 -10.44
C LEU A 37 2.24 -6.17 -11.20
N VAL A 38 1.47 -5.26 -10.59
CA VAL A 38 1.21 -3.95 -11.22
C VAL A 38 2.49 -3.14 -11.33
N TRP A 39 3.32 -3.13 -10.28
CA TRP A 39 4.62 -2.47 -10.31
C TRP A 39 5.51 -2.98 -11.45
N LEU A 40 5.65 -4.29 -11.56
CA LEU A 40 6.47 -4.91 -12.60
C LEU A 40 5.92 -4.64 -14.00
N SER A 41 4.60 -4.56 -14.14
CA SER A 41 3.95 -4.23 -15.40
C SER A 41 4.27 -2.81 -15.86
N GLN A 42 4.25 -1.85 -14.95
CA GLN A 42 4.47 -0.43 -15.27
C GLN A 42 5.94 -0.02 -15.16
N ARG A 43 6.71 -0.71 -14.34
CA ARG A 43 8.15 -0.45 -14.10
C ARG A 43 8.45 1.03 -13.85
N PRO A 44 7.80 1.65 -12.85
CA PRO A 44 8.05 3.06 -12.57
C PRO A 44 9.48 3.25 -12.06
N THR A 45 10.11 4.33 -12.49
CA THR A 45 11.42 4.74 -11.95
C THR A 45 11.17 5.76 -10.85
N VAL A 46 11.38 5.34 -9.60
CA VAL A 46 11.11 6.16 -8.43
C VAL A 46 12.42 6.54 -7.74
N ARG A 47 12.51 7.80 -7.37
CA ARG A 47 13.66 8.34 -6.63
C ARG A 47 13.22 8.74 -5.23
N ILE A 48 14.08 8.56 -4.25
CA ILE A 48 13.89 9.11 -2.91
C ILE A 48 14.65 10.44 -2.81
N PRO A 49 14.11 11.43 -2.08
CA PRO A 49 12.87 11.38 -1.33
C PRO A 49 11.63 11.36 -2.24
N CYS A 50 10.60 10.68 -1.80
CA CYS A 50 9.32 10.62 -2.51
C CYS A 50 8.15 10.66 -1.53
N GLN A 51 6.97 10.98 -2.06
CA GLN A 51 5.72 10.95 -1.31
C GLN A 51 4.82 9.89 -1.93
N VAL A 52 4.31 8.99 -1.10
CA VAL A 52 3.40 7.93 -1.54
C VAL A 52 2.03 8.15 -0.92
N SER A 53 1.03 8.36 -1.77
CA SER A 53 -0.37 8.46 -1.35
C SER A 53 -1.07 7.14 -1.65
N LEU A 54 -1.62 6.53 -0.62
CA LEU A 54 -2.36 5.28 -0.72
C LEU A 54 -3.84 5.58 -0.54
N THR A 55 -4.63 5.38 -1.59
CA THR A 55 -6.06 5.65 -1.58
C THR A 55 -6.83 4.34 -1.67
N ARG A 56 -7.68 4.08 -0.66
CA ARG A 56 -8.61 2.97 -0.68
C ARG A 56 -9.94 3.43 -1.28
N SER A 57 -10.47 2.65 -2.20
CA SER A 57 -11.81 2.85 -2.73
C SER A 57 -12.70 1.67 -2.32
N GLY A 58 -13.92 1.95 -1.91
CA GLY A 58 -14.89 0.95 -1.52
C GLY A 58 -16.22 1.58 -1.17
N PRO A 59 -17.28 0.75 -1.00
CA PRO A 59 -18.63 1.26 -0.75
C PRO A 59 -18.79 1.88 0.64
N ARG A 60 -17.94 1.51 1.60
CA ARG A 60 -17.96 2.06 2.96
C ARG A 60 -16.60 2.56 3.35
N LEU A 61 -16.57 3.68 4.07
CA LEU A 61 -15.32 4.23 4.58
C LEU A 61 -14.90 3.51 5.86
N LEU A 62 -13.59 3.37 6.06
CA LEU A 62 -13.00 2.87 7.30
C LEU A 62 -12.68 4.04 8.23
N ASP A 63 -12.57 3.76 9.53
CA ASP A 63 -12.01 4.73 10.47
C ASP A 63 -10.55 5.02 10.09
N SER A 64 -10.06 6.23 10.37
CA SER A 64 -8.71 6.65 9.96
C SER A 64 -7.61 5.72 10.50
N ASP A 65 -7.72 5.26 11.74
CA ASP A 65 -6.75 4.33 12.32
C ASP A 65 -6.77 2.98 11.59
N ASN A 66 -7.96 2.50 11.25
CA ASN A 66 -8.12 1.25 10.52
C ASN A 66 -7.62 1.36 9.08
N LEU A 67 -7.72 2.53 8.48
CA LEU A 67 -7.25 2.78 7.12
C LEU A 67 -5.73 2.59 7.02
N ALA A 68 -4.98 3.24 7.89
CA ALA A 68 -3.52 3.12 7.90
C ALA A 68 -3.09 1.68 8.17
N TYR A 69 -3.73 1.01 9.13
CA TYR A 69 -3.41 -0.37 9.48
C TYR A 69 -3.73 -1.35 8.32
N ALA A 70 -4.82 -1.10 7.60
CA ALA A 70 -5.21 -1.94 6.46
C ALA A 70 -4.16 -1.89 5.33
N PHE A 71 -3.42 -0.79 5.19
CA PHE A 71 -2.38 -0.63 4.18
C PHE A 71 -1.01 -1.18 4.58
N LYS A 72 -0.87 -1.73 5.77
CA LYS A 72 0.45 -2.13 6.28
C LYS A 72 1.20 -3.10 5.35
N SER A 73 0.54 -4.16 4.89
CA SER A 73 1.18 -5.14 4.01
C SER A 73 1.56 -4.54 2.66
N ILE A 74 0.73 -3.64 2.14
CA ILE A 74 0.97 -2.94 0.88
C ILE A 74 2.15 -1.97 1.02
N ARG A 75 2.20 -1.23 2.12
CA ARG A 75 3.30 -0.33 2.42
C ARG A 75 4.63 -1.07 2.52
N ASP A 76 4.64 -2.23 3.19
CA ASP A 76 5.84 -3.04 3.32
C ASP A 76 6.34 -3.51 1.95
N GLU A 77 5.45 -3.94 1.07
CA GLU A 77 5.82 -4.37 -0.29
C GLU A 77 6.36 -3.19 -1.11
N LEU A 78 5.66 -2.06 -1.10
CA LEU A 78 6.09 -0.86 -1.82
C LEU A 78 7.44 -0.36 -1.32
N GLY A 79 7.66 -0.38 -0.01
CA GLY A 79 8.95 0.02 0.57
C GLY A 79 10.11 -0.77 0.00
N GLY A 80 9.95 -2.08 -0.12
CA GLY A 80 10.97 -2.96 -0.72
C GLY A 80 11.13 -2.77 -2.22
N LEU A 81 10.07 -2.36 -2.93
CA LEU A 81 10.15 -2.06 -4.35
C LEU A 81 10.81 -0.71 -4.62
N ILE A 82 10.55 0.29 -3.77
CA ILE A 82 11.14 1.63 -3.89
C ILE A 82 12.61 1.61 -3.45
N ILE A 83 12.91 0.91 -2.36
CA ILE A 83 14.26 0.79 -1.80
C ILE A 83 14.64 -0.70 -1.80
N PRO A 84 15.24 -1.22 -2.86
CA PRO A 84 15.64 -2.62 -2.92
C PRO A 84 16.59 -2.98 -1.77
N GLY A 85 16.31 -4.12 -1.12
CA GLY A 85 17.07 -4.56 0.03
C GLY A 85 16.59 -4.07 1.37
N LEU A 86 15.56 -3.22 1.40
CA LEU A 86 14.98 -2.73 2.65
C LEU A 86 14.29 -3.89 3.39
N ALA A 87 14.60 -4.03 4.69
CA ALA A 87 13.93 -5.03 5.54
C ALA A 87 12.44 -4.70 5.69
N ALA A 88 11.61 -5.73 5.77
CA ALA A 88 10.17 -5.58 5.96
C ALA A 88 9.89 -4.74 7.22
N GLY A 89 8.92 -3.82 7.12
CA GLY A 89 8.52 -2.96 8.23
C GLY A 89 9.41 -1.75 8.45
N ARG A 90 10.44 -1.54 7.63
CA ARG A 90 11.34 -0.39 7.76
C ARG A 90 10.94 0.82 6.90
N ALA A 91 9.99 0.64 6.00
CA ALA A 91 9.61 1.68 5.02
C ALA A 91 9.02 2.94 5.66
N ASP A 92 8.44 2.84 6.85
CA ASP A 92 7.83 3.94 7.58
C ASP A 92 8.76 4.57 8.62
N GLY A 93 10.03 4.14 8.67
CA GLY A 93 11.02 4.72 9.57
C GLY A 93 11.40 6.14 9.15
N GLU A 94 11.68 6.99 10.14
CA GLU A 94 12.21 8.33 9.87
C GLU A 94 13.53 8.24 9.10
N GLY A 95 13.72 9.15 8.15
CA GLY A 95 14.95 9.21 7.36
C GLY A 95 15.03 8.24 6.21
N MET A 96 14.01 7.42 5.98
CA MET A 96 14.00 6.51 4.83
C MET A 96 13.74 7.23 3.50
N GLY A 97 13.29 8.47 3.54
CA GLY A 97 13.02 9.26 2.34
C GLY A 97 11.67 9.00 1.71
N ILE A 98 10.76 8.33 2.41
CA ILE A 98 9.40 8.07 1.94
C ILE A 98 8.41 8.69 2.92
N GLU A 99 7.55 9.57 2.42
CA GLU A 99 6.43 10.11 3.17
C GLU A 99 5.17 9.36 2.75
N TRP A 100 4.43 8.82 3.72
CA TRP A 100 3.24 8.03 3.48
C TRP A 100 1.98 8.81 3.83
N LEU A 101 1.04 8.89 2.89
CA LEU A 101 -0.27 9.51 3.08
C LEU A 101 -1.35 8.47 2.82
N TYR A 102 -2.40 8.50 3.64
CA TYR A 102 -3.52 7.56 3.54
C TYR A 102 -4.79 8.32 3.23
N LYS A 103 -5.48 7.90 2.17
CA LYS A 103 -6.72 8.52 1.71
C LYS A 103 -7.76 7.44 1.45
N GLN A 104 -9.02 7.83 1.40
CA GLN A 104 -10.08 6.92 1.00
C GLN A 104 -11.19 7.68 0.29
N GLU A 105 -11.91 6.95 -0.53
CA GLU A 105 -13.05 7.47 -1.28
C GLU A 105 -14.11 6.39 -1.43
N LYS A 106 -15.38 6.78 -1.57
CA LYS A 106 -16.45 5.85 -1.85
C LYS A 106 -16.47 5.51 -3.33
N GLY A 107 -16.69 4.24 -3.65
CA GLY A 107 -16.75 3.78 -5.02
C GLY A 107 -16.62 2.27 -5.11
N LEU A 108 -16.21 1.79 -6.26
CA LEU A 108 -15.91 0.37 -6.46
C LEU A 108 -14.64 0.00 -5.69
N TYR A 109 -14.52 -1.26 -5.31
CA TYR A 109 -13.32 -1.74 -4.61
C TYR A 109 -12.07 -1.57 -5.46
N GLY A 110 -11.04 -1.00 -4.86
CA GLY A 110 -9.75 -0.84 -5.49
C GLY A 110 -8.81 -0.05 -4.60
N ILE A 111 -7.55 -0.01 -4.98
CA ILE A 111 -6.58 0.90 -4.39
C ILE A 111 -5.86 1.67 -5.47
N ARG A 112 -5.50 2.91 -5.16
CA ARG A 112 -4.69 3.74 -6.04
C ARG A 112 -3.43 4.15 -5.28
N ILE A 113 -2.29 3.93 -5.91
CA ILE A 113 -0.98 4.27 -5.37
C ILE A 113 -0.43 5.41 -6.22
N GLU A 114 -0.18 6.55 -5.59
CA GLU A 114 0.37 7.71 -6.26
C GLU A 114 1.74 8.03 -5.65
N ILE A 115 2.78 8.07 -6.48
CA ILE A 115 4.15 8.31 -6.04
C ILE A 115 4.67 9.57 -6.72
N GLU A 116 5.01 10.57 -5.91
CA GLU A 116 5.58 11.83 -6.39
C GLU A 116 7.03 11.98 -5.94
N HIS A 117 7.89 12.36 -6.87
CA HIS A 117 9.30 12.66 -6.61
C HIS A 117 9.82 13.70 -7.61
N GLU A 118 10.93 14.29 -7.31
CA GLU A 118 11.61 15.22 -8.22
C GLU A 118 12.34 14.52 -9.36
#